data_e5aa1f59c345645587049edec4d4b319
#
_entry.id   e5aa1f59c345645587049edec4d4b319
#
_cell.length_a   1.000
_cell.length_b   1.000
_cell.length_c   1.000
_cell.angle_alpha   90.00
_cell.angle_beta   90.00
_cell.angle_gamma   90.00
#
_symmetry.space_group_name_H-M   'P 1'
#
loop_
_entity.id
_entity.type
_entity.pdbx_description
1 polymer ?
#
loop_
_entity_poly.entity_id
_entity_poly.type
_entity_poly.pdbx_seq_one_letter_code
_entity_poly.pdbx_strand_id
1 'polypeptide(L)'
;MSQPHILDDKWGKEANSPTVQHFHSAIRALVAERFAASGKTWEEAVHDPAFELTAEDFLAVEKSLLDTGYMFDTSAHVSLVESPEKYKPLATVADSGNQAVDEIGRKIVGTGDNVFSAADLIGTARFVGTVDVVMEMLLGGVPPQTIAIIDDSGGTLTAPILEGFAGVICMGGTIRSHLGILTREYNIPCLMAAELDGLVDGDEIHIEYSKPATDAYAERDESARVRISKIS
;
A
#
# COMPACT_ATOMS: atom_id res chain seq x y z
N MET A 1 -6.52 46.20 -5.07
CA MET A 1 -7.28 44.96 -4.93
C MET A 1 -6.40 43.99 -4.12
N SER A 2 -6.81 43.66 -2.90
CA SER A 2 -6.10 42.70 -2.04
C SER A 2 -6.25 41.33 -2.69
N GLN A 3 -5.13 40.65 -2.96
CA GLN A 3 -5.18 39.24 -3.32
C GLN A 3 -5.92 38.47 -2.21
N PRO A 4 -6.87 37.59 -2.56
CA PRO A 4 -7.48 36.74 -1.53
C PRO A 4 -6.34 35.95 -0.87
N HIS A 5 -6.31 36.01 0.46
CA HIS A 5 -5.44 35.14 1.23
C HIS A 5 -5.66 33.71 0.76
N ILE A 6 -4.59 33.08 0.27
CA ILE A 6 -4.56 31.64 0.09
C ILE A 6 -4.82 31.09 1.48
N LEU A 7 -6.00 30.55 1.69
CA LEU A 7 -6.29 29.80 2.92
C LEU A 7 -5.30 28.63 2.90
N ASP A 8 -4.42 28.59 3.89
CA ASP A 8 -3.61 27.41 4.15
C ASP A 8 -4.56 26.21 4.07
N ASP A 9 -4.13 25.19 3.34
CA ASP A 9 -4.89 23.96 3.36
C ASP A 9 -4.93 23.42 4.80
N LYS A 10 -5.77 22.47 5.07
CA LYS A 10 -5.94 21.83 6.37
C LYS A 10 -4.60 21.43 7.05
N TRP A 11 -3.53 21.32 6.27
CA TRP A 11 -2.22 20.85 6.69
C TRP A 11 -1.16 21.96 6.69
N GLY A 12 -1.52 23.18 6.34
CA GLY A 12 -0.61 24.36 6.33
C GLY A 12 0.53 24.24 5.33
N LYS A 13 0.38 23.43 4.26
CA LYS A 13 1.39 23.24 3.24
C LYS A 13 0.85 23.63 1.88
N GLU A 14 1.63 24.42 1.14
CA GLU A 14 1.37 24.60 -0.30
C GLU A 14 1.47 23.24 -0.99
N ALA A 15 0.57 23.00 -1.95
CA ALA A 15 0.64 21.79 -2.77
C ALA A 15 1.93 21.84 -3.60
N ASN A 16 2.88 20.96 -3.28
CA ASN A 16 4.17 20.88 -3.99
C ASN A 16 4.04 20.24 -5.38
N SER A 17 2.88 19.68 -5.73
CA SER A 17 2.61 19.10 -7.04
C SER A 17 2.00 20.16 -7.97
N PRO A 18 2.63 20.43 -9.14
CA PRO A 18 2.08 21.34 -10.15
C PRO A 18 0.67 20.94 -10.62
N THR A 19 0.39 19.65 -10.70
CA THR A 19 -0.93 19.08 -11.05
C THR A 19 -1.98 19.46 -10.03
N VAL A 20 -1.69 19.27 -8.75
CA VAL A 20 -2.59 19.61 -7.64
C VAL A 20 -2.81 21.12 -7.58
N GLN A 21 -1.76 21.92 -7.78
CA GLN A 21 -1.87 23.39 -7.85
C GLN A 21 -2.78 23.84 -9.00
N HIS A 22 -2.61 23.25 -10.19
CA HIS A 22 -3.45 23.57 -11.35
C HIS A 22 -4.91 23.27 -11.07
N PHE A 23 -5.21 22.05 -10.58
CA PHE A 23 -6.57 21.63 -10.26
C PHE A 23 -7.24 22.57 -9.23
N HIS A 24 -6.58 22.81 -8.10
CA HIS A 24 -7.11 23.69 -7.07
C HIS A 24 -7.28 25.14 -7.55
N SER A 25 -6.36 25.64 -8.36
CA SER A 25 -6.44 27.00 -8.91
C SER A 25 -7.60 27.13 -9.88
N ALA A 26 -7.83 26.13 -10.74
CA ALA A 26 -8.92 26.11 -11.70
C ALA A 26 -10.28 26.07 -10.99
N ILE A 27 -10.45 25.22 -9.97
CA ILE A 27 -11.69 25.18 -9.16
C ILE A 27 -11.93 26.52 -8.46
N ARG A 28 -10.92 27.09 -7.82
CA ARG A 28 -11.05 28.39 -7.16
C ARG A 28 -11.43 29.51 -8.13
N ALA A 29 -10.83 29.51 -9.33
CA ALA A 29 -11.16 30.47 -10.36
C ALA A 29 -12.62 30.34 -10.81
N LEU A 30 -13.09 29.13 -11.07
CA LEU A 30 -14.45 28.83 -11.46
C LEU A 30 -15.46 29.30 -10.39
N VAL A 31 -15.21 28.98 -9.11
CA VAL A 31 -16.07 29.42 -8.01
C VAL A 31 -16.08 30.94 -7.88
N ALA A 32 -14.90 31.58 -7.98
CA ALA A 32 -14.78 33.04 -7.88
C ALA A 32 -15.52 33.76 -9.04
N GLU A 33 -15.43 33.24 -10.26
CA GLU A 33 -16.12 33.76 -11.43
C GLU A 33 -17.64 33.67 -11.28
N ARG A 34 -18.15 32.49 -10.91
CA ARG A 34 -19.59 32.29 -10.64
C ARG A 34 -20.09 33.20 -9.55
N PHE A 35 -19.34 33.31 -8.46
CA PHE A 35 -19.70 34.15 -7.34
C PHE A 35 -19.77 35.64 -7.75
N ALA A 36 -18.75 36.13 -8.48
CA ALA A 36 -18.73 37.50 -8.96
C ALA A 36 -19.91 37.80 -9.92
N ALA A 37 -20.24 36.86 -10.81
CA ALA A 37 -21.33 36.98 -11.77
C ALA A 37 -22.71 36.97 -11.12
N SER A 38 -22.85 36.35 -9.95
CA SER A 38 -24.13 36.22 -9.28
C SER A 38 -24.66 37.51 -8.67
N GLY A 39 -23.78 38.43 -8.27
CA GLY A 39 -24.12 39.60 -7.50
C GLY A 39 -24.69 39.34 -6.11
N LYS A 40 -24.63 38.11 -5.61
CA LYS A 40 -25.15 37.67 -4.31
C LYS A 40 -24.12 37.83 -3.19
N THR A 41 -24.59 37.86 -1.96
CA THR A 41 -23.73 37.66 -0.78
C THR A 41 -23.29 36.19 -0.70
N TRP A 42 -22.23 35.91 0.06
CA TRP A 42 -21.77 34.54 0.26
C TRP A 42 -22.84 33.65 0.92
N GLU A 43 -23.57 34.19 1.91
CA GLU A 43 -24.64 33.46 2.58
C GLU A 43 -25.78 33.06 1.63
N GLU A 44 -26.14 33.93 0.69
CA GLU A 44 -27.15 33.62 -0.33
C GLU A 44 -26.62 32.62 -1.36
N ALA A 45 -25.35 32.76 -1.75
CA ALA A 45 -24.74 31.92 -2.77
C ALA A 45 -24.55 30.48 -2.31
N VAL A 46 -24.07 30.27 -1.07
CA VAL A 46 -23.72 28.94 -0.54
C VAL A 46 -24.94 28.01 -0.41
N HIS A 47 -26.16 28.59 -0.32
CA HIS A 47 -27.41 27.82 -0.26
C HIS A 47 -28.17 27.76 -1.59
N ASP A 48 -27.62 28.35 -2.65
CA ASP A 48 -28.23 28.34 -3.97
C ASP A 48 -27.73 27.14 -4.80
N PRO A 49 -28.63 26.23 -5.22
CA PRO A 49 -28.23 25.08 -6.06
C PRO A 49 -27.53 25.47 -7.37
N ALA A 50 -27.72 26.71 -7.86
CA ALA A 50 -27.01 27.20 -9.05
C ALA A 50 -25.50 27.36 -8.85
N PHE A 51 -25.01 27.34 -7.60
CA PHE A 51 -23.59 27.36 -7.24
C PHE A 51 -22.98 25.99 -7.09
N GLU A 52 -23.78 24.94 -7.11
CA GLU A 52 -23.25 23.57 -7.05
C GLU A 52 -22.34 23.30 -8.24
N LEU A 53 -21.17 22.75 -7.96
CA LEU A 53 -20.24 22.30 -9.01
C LEU A 53 -20.78 21.01 -9.61
N THR A 54 -20.89 20.97 -10.92
CA THR A 54 -21.41 19.85 -11.69
C THR A 54 -20.27 18.92 -12.17
N ALA A 55 -20.61 17.72 -12.62
CA ALA A 55 -19.66 16.83 -13.26
C ALA A 55 -19.02 17.47 -14.51
N GLU A 56 -19.76 18.30 -15.25
CA GLU A 56 -19.27 19.02 -16.42
C GLU A 56 -18.19 20.04 -16.05
N ASP A 57 -18.33 20.70 -14.89
CA ASP A 57 -17.30 21.62 -14.39
C ASP A 57 -15.99 20.91 -14.12
N PHE A 58 -16.05 19.74 -13.49
CA PHE A 58 -14.86 18.94 -13.21
C PHE A 58 -14.24 18.39 -14.50
N LEU A 59 -15.03 17.97 -15.48
CA LEU A 59 -14.54 17.57 -16.80
C LEU A 59 -13.84 18.74 -17.53
N ALA A 60 -14.34 19.96 -17.40
CA ALA A 60 -13.71 21.14 -17.96
C ALA A 60 -12.34 21.43 -17.31
N VAL A 61 -12.25 21.28 -15.99
CA VAL A 61 -11.00 21.43 -15.23
C VAL A 61 -10.00 20.35 -15.63
N GLU A 62 -10.43 19.09 -15.71
CA GLU A 62 -9.60 17.97 -16.16
C GLU A 62 -9.08 18.23 -17.59
N LYS A 63 -9.96 18.63 -18.51
CA LYS A 63 -9.56 18.98 -19.85
C LYS A 63 -8.51 20.10 -19.89
N SER A 64 -8.67 21.14 -19.07
CA SER A 64 -7.71 22.24 -18.98
C SER A 64 -6.33 21.76 -18.52
N LEU A 65 -6.27 20.75 -17.64
CA LEU A 65 -5.03 20.13 -17.20
C LEU A 65 -4.40 19.30 -18.32
N LEU A 66 -5.19 18.47 -19.02
CA LEU A 66 -4.71 17.66 -20.14
C LEU A 66 -4.23 18.51 -21.32
N ASP A 67 -4.87 19.64 -21.59
CA ASP A 67 -4.47 20.60 -22.63
C ASP A 67 -3.07 21.22 -22.36
N THR A 68 -2.55 21.13 -21.11
CA THR A 68 -1.16 21.51 -20.81
C THR A 68 -0.13 20.49 -21.32
N GLY A 69 -0.56 19.36 -21.85
CA GLY A 69 0.30 18.24 -22.24
C GLY A 69 0.59 17.26 -21.08
N TYR A 70 -0.05 17.45 -19.93
CA TYR A 70 0.07 16.53 -18.80
C TYR A 70 -0.63 15.21 -19.11
N MET A 71 0.06 14.11 -18.93
CA MET A 71 -0.50 12.77 -19.06
C MET A 71 -0.77 12.21 -17.66
N PHE A 72 -2.03 11.83 -17.42
CA PHE A 72 -2.37 11.10 -16.21
C PHE A 72 -1.82 9.69 -16.27
N ASP A 73 -1.06 9.36 -15.25
CA ASP A 73 -0.56 8.02 -15.05
C ASP A 73 -1.03 7.48 -13.68
N THR A 74 -1.07 6.17 -13.53
CA THR A 74 -1.37 5.60 -12.22
C THR A 74 -0.27 6.00 -11.23
N SER A 75 -0.63 6.17 -9.96
CA SER A 75 0.34 6.52 -8.91
C SER A 75 1.50 5.52 -8.84
N ALA A 76 1.23 4.23 -9.10
CA ALA A 76 2.25 3.20 -9.16
C ALA A 76 3.24 3.44 -10.31
N HIS A 77 2.77 3.83 -11.49
CA HIS A 77 3.64 4.16 -12.63
C HIS A 77 4.48 5.41 -12.36
N VAL A 78 3.88 6.46 -11.81
CA VAL A 78 4.62 7.67 -11.43
C VAL A 78 5.72 7.34 -10.42
N SER A 79 5.43 6.52 -9.42
CA SER A 79 6.43 6.08 -8.44
C SER A 79 7.57 5.27 -9.07
N LEU A 80 7.28 4.40 -10.04
CA LEU A 80 8.28 3.65 -10.80
C LEU A 80 9.21 4.56 -11.61
N VAL A 81 8.68 5.65 -12.17
CA VAL A 81 9.47 6.64 -12.95
C VAL A 81 10.31 7.51 -12.03
N GLU A 82 9.74 7.98 -10.91
CA GLU A 82 10.42 8.88 -9.97
C GLU A 82 11.47 8.18 -9.11
N SER A 83 11.24 6.92 -8.76
CA SER A 83 12.13 6.14 -7.88
C SER A 83 12.24 4.68 -8.32
N PRO A 84 12.77 4.40 -9.52
CA PRO A 84 12.74 3.06 -10.11
C PRO A 84 13.43 2.01 -9.24
N GLU A 85 14.48 2.38 -8.53
CA GLU A 85 15.20 1.43 -7.67
C GLU A 85 14.38 1.00 -6.44
N LYS A 86 13.54 1.91 -5.93
CA LYS A 86 12.71 1.65 -4.75
C LYS A 86 11.51 0.75 -5.06
N TYR A 87 11.02 0.81 -6.30
CA TYR A 87 9.80 0.12 -6.72
C TYR A 87 10.07 -1.03 -7.69
N LYS A 88 11.33 -1.52 -7.79
CA LYS A 88 11.62 -2.75 -8.52
C LYS A 88 10.84 -3.91 -7.91
N PRO A 89 10.18 -4.72 -8.76
CA PRO A 89 9.53 -5.93 -8.26
C PRO A 89 10.53 -6.81 -7.54
N LEU A 90 10.25 -7.16 -6.31
CA LEU A 90 11.04 -8.13 -5.57
C LEU A 90 10.64 -9.53 -6.02
N ALA A 91 11.59 -10.29 -6.55
CA ALA A 91 11.44 -11.71 -6.85
C ALA A 91 12.40 -12.58 -6.02
N THR A 92 13.37 -11.95 -5.38
CA THR A 92 14.35 -12.62 -4.52
C THR A 92 14.85 -11.68 -3.45
N VAL A 93 15.24 -12.22 -2.31
CA VAL A 93 15.99 -11.51 -1.28
C VAL A 93 17.42 -12.03 -1.30
N ALA A 94 18.40 -11.12 -1.30
CA ALA A 94 19.82 -11.47 -1.33
C ALA A 94 20.18 -12.40 -0.17
N ASP A 95 21.02 -13.38 -0.45
CA ASP A 95 21.56 -14.30 0.56
C ASP A 95 22.84 -13.69 1.16
N SER A 96 22.81 -13.39 2.44
CA SER A 96 23.98 -12.88 3.17
C SER A 96 25.04 -13.96 3.43
N GLY A 97 24.67 -15.23 3.26
CA GLY A 97 25.52 -16.39 3.57
C GLY A 97 25.69 -16.65 5.07
N ASN A 98 24.99 -15.93 5.91
CA ASN A 98 25.18 -15.92 7.37
C ASN A 98 23.93 -16.35 8.15
N GLN A 99 23.02 -17.11 7.49
CA GLN A 99 21.77 -17.54 8.11
C GLN A 99 22.03 -18.52 9.25
N ALA A 100 21.33 -18.27 10.38
CA ALA A 100 21.25 -19.24 11.47
C ALA A 100 20.44 -20.47 11.03
N VAL A 101 20.56 -21.55 11.79
CA VAL A 101 19.73 -22.75 11.61
C VAL A 101 18.80 -22.94 12.81
N ASP A 102 17.63 -23.53 12.57
CA ASP A 102 16.72 -23.90 13.63
C ASP A 102 17.14 -25.20 14.34
N GLU A 103 16.35 -25.65 15.29
CA GLU A 103 16.64 -26.81 16.14
C GLU A 103 16.74 -28.14 15.37
N ILE A 104 16.20 -28.18 14.14
CA ILE A 104 16.22 -29.35 13.25
C ILE A 104 17.11 -29.16 12.01
N GLY A 105 17.91 -28.08 12.00
CA GLY A 105 18.92 -27.84 10.99
C GLY A 105 18.44 -27.13 9.72
N ARG A 106 17.22 -26.55 9.71
CA ARG A 106 16.73 -25.76 8.57
C ARG A 106 17.29 -24.34 8.66
N LYS A 107 17.65 -23.76 7.51
CA LYS A 107 18.11 -22.37 7.43
C LYS A 107 16.97 -21.41 7.82
N ILE A 108 17.24 -20.51 8.77
CA ILE A 108 16.35 -19.40 9.09
C ILE A 108 16.54 -18.32 8.04
N VAL A 109 15.53 -18.10 7.20
CA VAL A 109 15.55 -17.12 6.11
C VAL A 109 14.81 -15.84 6.46
N GLY A 110 14.39 -15.68 7.70
CA GLY A 110 13.80 -14.43 8.18
C GLY A 110 13.07 -14.53 9.49
N THR A 111 12.66 -13.35 9.96
CA THR A 111 11.79 -13.18 11.13
C THR A 111 10.75 -12.11 10.86
N GLY A 112 9.64 -12.14 11.59
CA GLY A 112 8.58 -11.13 11.46
C GLY A 112 7.71 -11.00 12.71
N ASP A 113 6.94 -9.92 12.77
CA ASP A 113 6.02 -9.62 13.87
C ASP A 113 4.69 -10.33 13.64
N ASN A 114 4.28 -11.19 14.57
CA ASN A 114 3.07 -11.99 14.43
C ASN A 114 1.80 -11.17 14.66
N VAL A 115 0.93 -11.14 13.66
CA VAL A 115 -0.33 -10.40 13.72
C VAL A 115 -1.31 -11.06 14.71
N PHE A 116 -1.38 -12.40 14.71
CA PHE A 116 -2.12 -13.21 15.67
C PHE A 116 -1.57 -14.64 15.68
N SER A 117 -1.78 -15.35 16.79
CA SER A 117 -1.35 -16.75 16.92
C SER A 117 -2.26 -17.67 16.09
N ALA A 118 -1.64 -18.51 15.27
CA ALA A 118 -2.30 -19.52 14.44
C ALA A 118 -1.50 -20.83 14.48
N ALA A 119 -1.93 -21.86 13.77
CA ALA A 119 -1.12 -23.05 13.59
C ALA A 119 0.12 -22.75 12.72
N ASP A 120 1.23 -23.43 13.02
CA ASP A 120 2.42 -23.35 12.16
C ASP A 120 2.07 -23.78 10.74
N LEU A 121 2.68 -23.11 9.77
CA LEU A 121 2.35 -23.26 8.36
C LEU A 121 3.57 -23.68 7.54
N ILE A 122 3.36 -24.64 6.68
CA ILE A 122 4.29 -24.98 5.58
C ILE A 122 3.62 -24.59 4.27
N GLY A 123 4.36 -23.91 3.39
CA GLY A 123 3.84 -23.51 2.10
C GLY A 123 4.91 -22.94 1.18
N THR A 124 4.48 -22.57 -0.02
CA THR A 124 5.36 -22.06 -1.07
C THR A 124 5.38 -20.54 -1.03
N ALA A 125 6.57 -19.97 -0.89
CA ALA A 125 6.79 -18.52 -0.95
C ALA A 125 6.55 -18.02 -2.38
N ARG A 126 5.70 -16.98 -2.53
CA ARG A 126 5.45 -16.31 -3.79
C ARG A 126 5.53 -14.81 -3.61
N PHE A 127 6.41 -14.17 -4.37
CA PHE A 127 6.53 -12.71 -4.35
C PHE A 127 5.38 -12.06 -5.15
N VAL A 128 4.51 -11.33 -4.44
CA VAL A 128 3.30 -10.72 -5.02
C VAL A 128 3.44 -9.20 -4.94
N GLY A 129 4.25 -8.65 -5.84
CA GLY A 129 4.59 -7.22 -5.87
C GLY A 129 4.20 -6.51 -7.17
N THR A 130 3.55 -7.19 -8.13
CA THR A 130 3.17 -6.58 -9.41
C THR A 130 1.70 -6.83 -9.75
N VAL A 131 1.13 -5.90 -10.52
CA VAL A 131 -0.24 -6.03 -11.03
C VAL A 131 -0.42 -7.31 -11.85
N ASP A 132 0.58 -7.68 -12.65
CA ASP A 132 0.51 -8.85 -13.52
C ASP A 132 0.36 -10.14 -12.71
N VAL A 133 1.15 -10.31 -11.64
CA VAL A 133 1.06 -11.47 -10.73
C VAL A 133 -0.31 -11.50 -10.03
N VAL A 134 -0.81 -10.36 -9.57
CA VAL A 134 -2.14 -10.27 -8.95
C VAL A 134 -3.24 -10.63 -9.95
N MET A 135 -3.17 -10.12 -11.17
CA MET A 135 -4.13 -10.43 -12.23
C MET A 135 -4.10 -11.91 -12.64
N GLU A 136 -2.93 -12.51 -12.75
CA GLU A 136 -2.79 -13.95 -12.99
C GLU A 136 -3.51 -14.77 -11.90
N MET A 137 -3.26 -14.45 -10.62
CA MET A 137 -3.88 -15.13 -9.49
C MET A 137 -5.38 -14.83 -9.37
N LEU A 138 -5.83 -13.62 -9.76
CA LEU A 138 -7.25 -13.26 -9.75
C LEU A 138 -8.05 -14.05 -10.80
N LEU A 139 -7.47 -14.25 -11.98
CA LEU A 139 -8.12 -14.95 -13.08
C LEU A 139 -7.95 -16.47 -13.00
N GLY A 140 -6.78 -16.94 -12.61
CA GLY A 140 -6.40 -18.36 -12.55
C GLY A 140 -6.65 -19.02 -11.19
N GLY A 141 -6.92 -18.23 -10.16
CA GLY A 141 -6.94 -18.67 -8.77
C GLY A 141 -5.55 -18.66 -8.13
N VAL A 142 -5.51 -18.45 -6.81
CA VAL A 142 -4.27 -18.55 -6.03
C VAL A 142 -3.91 -20.04 -5.87
N PRO A 143 -2.67 -20.45 -6.21
CA PRO A 143 -2.25 -21.84 -6.01
C PRO A 143 -2.38 -22.27 -4.54
N PRO A 144 -2.77 -23.53 -4.25
CA PRO A 144 -2.85 -24.00 -2.87
C PRO A 144 -1.53 -23.84 -2.11
N GLN A 145 -1.60 -23.62 -0.80
CA GLN A 145 -0.45 -23.44 0.10
C GLN A 145 0.47 -22.26 -0.28
N THR A 146 -0.02 -21.29 -1.04
CA THR A 146 0.74 -20.07 -1.35
C THR A 146 0.87 -19.19 -0.10
N ILE A 147 2.12 -18.87 0.23
CA ILE A 147 2.47 -17.85 1.22
C ILE A 147 2.92 -16.61 0.44
N ALA A 148 2.12 -15.55 0.50
CA ALA A 148 2.43 -14.31 -0.21
C ALA A 148 3.56 -13.54 0.48
N ILE A 149 4.59 -13.20 -0.28
CA ILE A 149 5.65 -12.27 0.15
C ILE A 149 5.34 -10.92 -0.47
N ILE A 150 5.06 -9.92 0.37
CA ILE A 150 4.56 -8.61 -0.02
C ILE A 150 5.48 -7.54 0.55
N ASP A 151 5.78 -6.50 -0.22
CA ASP A 151 6.37 -5.28 0.31
C ASP A 151 5.29 -4.40 0.98
N ASP A 152 5.70 -3.30 1.61
CA ASP A 152 4.77 -2.39 2.29
C ASP A 152 3.73 -1.78 1.34
N SER A 153 4.05 -1.63 0.06
CA SER A 153 3.15 -1.08 -0.97
C SER A 153 2.12 -2.09 -1.47
N GLY A 154 2.41 -3.38 -1.34
CA GLY A 154 1.61 -4.47 -1.90
C GLY A 154 0.30 -4.77 -1.18
N GLY A 155 0.09 -4.25 0.04
CA GLY A 155 -1.08 -4.58 0.85
C GLY A 155 -2.42 -4.22 0.21
N THR A 156 -2.51 -3.10 -0.49
CA THR A 156 -3.72 -2.71 -1.23
C THR A 156 -3.87 -3.48 -2.54
N LEU A 157 -2.75 -3.73 -3.22
CA LEU A 157 -2.71 -4.43 -4.48
C LEU A 157 -3.22 -5.88 -4.36
N THR A 158 -2.87 -6.55 -3.25
CA THR A 158 -3.21 -7.96 -3.01
C THR A 158 -4.59 -8.17 -2.39
N ALA A 159 -5.26 -7.12 -1.94
CA ALA A 159 -6.57 -7.22 -1.29
C ALA A 159 -7.60 -8.08 -2.07
N PRO A 160 -7.72 -8.00 -3.41
CA PRO A 160 -8.69 -8.80 -4.17
C PRO A 160 -8.44 -10.31 -4.13
N ILE A 161 -7.22 -10.76 -3.84
CA ILE A 161 -6.83 -12.18 -3.83
C ILE A 161 -6.38 -12.65 -2.44
N LEU A 162 -6.51 -11.79 -1.43
CA LEU A 162 -5.99 -12.03 -0.08
C LEU A 162 -6.52 -13.33 0.53
N GLU A 163 -7.82 -13.60 0.38
CA GLU A 163 -8.47 -14.81 0.91
C GLU A 163 -7.94 -16.12 0.31
N GLY A 164 -7.28 -16.05 -0.84
CA GLY A 164 -6.69 -17.22 -1.49
C GLY A 164 -5.35 -17.66 -0.88
N PHE A 165 -4.69 -16.83 -0.09
CA PHE A 165 -3.39 -17.17 0.48
C PHE A 165 -3.53 -18.03 1.74
N ALA A 166 -2.62 -19.00 1.88
CA ALA A 166 -2.49 -19.79 3.10
C ALA A 166 -1.86 -18.96 4.24
N GLY A 167 -1.02 -17.98 3.90
CA GLY A 167 -0.39 -17.04 4.82
C GLY A 167 0.22 -15.85 4.09
N VAL A 168 0.57 -14.83 4.84
CA VAL A 168 1.16 -13.59 4.31
C VAL A 168 2.41 -13.21 5.10
N ILE A 169 3.45 -12.78 4.41
CA ILE A 169 4.65 -12.16 4.97
C ILE A 169 4.79 -10.79 4.32
N CYS A 170 4.63 -9.73 5.12
CA CYS A 170 4.82 -8.35 4.68
C CYS A 170 6.16 -7.81 5.20
N MET A 171 7.02 -7.35 4.30
CA MET A 171 8.35 -6.84 4.62
C MET A 171 8.33 -5.44 5.25
N GLY A 172 7.19 -4.76 5.21
CA GLY A 172 7.03 -3.43 5.80
C GLY A 172 5.85 -3.32 6.73
N GLY A 173 5.51 -2.08 7.07
CA GLY A 173 4.38 -1.75 7.90
C GLY A 173 4.50 -2.25 9.35
N THR A 174 3.36 -2.34 10.02
CA THR A 174 3.24 -2.84 11.40
C THR A 174 1.99 -3.69 11.53
N ILE A 175 1.87 -4.42 12.64
CA ILE A 175 0.66 -5.22 12.93
C ILE A 175 -0.63 -4.39 13.04
N ARG A 176 -0.53 -3.05 13.08
CA ARG A 176 -1.66 -2.11 13.04
C ARG A 176 -1.95 -1.56 11.64
N SER A 177 -1.14 -1.90 10.65
CA SER A 177 -1.34 -1.50 9.26
C SER A 177 -2.63 -2.09 8.70
N HIS A 178 -3.14 -1.50 7.62
CA HIS A 178 -4.37 -1.95 6.97
C HIS A 178 -4.33 -3.44 6.61
N LEU A 179 -3.21 -3.93 6.09
CA LEU A 179 -3.02 -5.35 5.80
C LEU A 179 -3.13 -6.22 7.06
N GLY A 180 -2.52 -5.80 8.19
CA GLY A 180 -2.63 -6.51 9.46
C GLY A 180 -4.05 -6.56 10.00
N ILE A 181 -4.89 -5.55 9.73
CA ILE A 181 -6.31 -5.55 10.08
C ILE A 181 -7.06 -6.54 9.19
N LEU A 182 -6.90 -6.46 7.88
CA LEU A 182 -7.57 -7.34 6.92
C LEU A 182 -7.24 -8.81 7.17
N THR A 183 -5.97 -9.15 7.41
CA THR A 183 -5.57 -10.54 7.66
C THR A 183 -6.20 -11.11 8.93
N ARG A 184 -6.42 -10.28 9.97
CA ARG A 184 -7.20 -10.70 11.15
C ARG A 184 -8.67 -10.94 10.82
N GLU A 185 -9.29 -10.06 10.04
CA GLU A 185 -10.70 -10.17 9.67
C GLU A 185 -10.96 -11.43 8.84
N TYR A 186 -10.05 -11.76 7.93
CA TYR A 186 -10.12 -12.95 7.08
C TYR A 186 -9.51 -14.21 7.73
N ASN A 187 -8.95 -14.09 8.94
CA ASN A 187 -8.28 -15.18 9.65
C ASN A 187 -7.13 -15.81 8.86
N ILE A 188 -6.35 -14.99 8.18
CA ILE A 188 -5.17 -15.39 7.41
C ILE A 188 -3.91 -15.12 8.24
N PRO A 189 -3.09 -16.14 8.58
CA PRO A 189 -1.84 -15.94 9.30
C PRO A 189 -0.93 -14.94 8.60
N CYS A 190 -0.41 -13.96 9.35
CA CYS A 190 0.34 -12.86 8.77
C CYS A 190 1.52 -12.44 9.66
N LEU A 191 2.67 -12.24 9.04
CA LEU A 191 3.81 -11.55 9.63
C LEU A 191 3.95 -10.16 9.01
N MET A 192 4.18 -9.16 9.87
CA MET A 192 4.47 -7.79 9.48
C MET A 192 5.92 -7.42 9.81
N ALA A 193 6.41 -6.33 9.18
CA ALA A 193 7.79 -5.86 9.36
C ALA A 193 8.82 -7.00 9.23
N ALA A 194 8.59 -7.92 8.29
CA ALA A 194 9.45 -9.09 8.12
C ALA A 194 10.82 -8.68 7.57
N GLU A 195 11.85 -9.25 8.16
CA GLU A 195 13.23 -9.16 7.68
C GLU A 195 13.61 -10.50 7.10
N LEU A 196 13.87 -10.53 5.79
CA LEU A 196 14.13 -11.74 5.02
C LEU A 196 15.58 -11.78 4.55
N ASP A 197 16.14 -12.98 4.42
CA ASP A 197 17.50 -13.23 3.94
C ASP A 197 17.56 -14.54 3.13
N GLY A 198 17.95 -14.47 1.86
CA GLY A 198 18.15 -15.61 0.98
C GLY A 198 16.87 -16.32 0.54
N LEU A 199 15.71 -15.67 0.59
CA LEU A 199 14.44 -16.22 0.13
C LEU A 199 14.25 -15.98 -1.37
N VAL A 200 13.81 -17.02 -2.10
CA VAL A 200 13.57 -17.00 -3.54
C VAL A 200 12.11 -17.41 -3.81
N ASP A 201 11.54 -16.88 -4.88
CA ASP A 201 10.20 -17.27 -5.34
C ASP A 201 10.14 -18.77 -5.63
N GLY A 202 9.16 -19.45 -5.07
CA GLY A 202 8.99 -20.89 -5.16
C GLY A 202 9.65 -21.71 -4.04
N ASP A 203 10.37 -21.08 -3.12
CA ASP A 203 10.93 -21.79 -1.96
C ASP A 203 9.82 -22.36 -1.07
N GLU A 204 10.03 -23.58 -0.57
CA GLU A 204 9.18 -24.15 0.46
C GLU A 204 9.67 -23.68 1.84
N ILE A 205 8.77 -23.05 2.60
CA ILE A 205 9.08 -22.44 3.89
C ILE A 205 8.15 -22.93 4.99
N HIS A 206 8.68 -22.92 6.21
CA HIS A 206 7.95 -23.16 7.45
C HIS A 206 7.92 -21.89 8.28
N ILE A 207 6.76 -21.54 8.84
CA ILE A 207 6.55 -20.35 9.65
C ILE A 207 5.95 -20.75 10.99
N GLU A 208 6.54 -20.27 12.09
CA GLU A 208 6.15 -20.59 13.46
C GLU A 208 5.01 -19.69 13.96
N TYR A 209 3.87 -19.68 13.26
CA TYR A 209 2.71 -18.83 13.62
C TYR A 209 2.09 -19.18 14.98
N SER A 210 2.43 -20.34 15.57
CA SER A 210 1.99 -20.73 16.93
C SER A 210 2.57 -19.85 18.03
N LYS A 211 3.60 -19.05 17.75
CA LYS A 211 4.09 -18.06 18.70
C LYS A 211 3.01 -17.02 19.02
N PRO A 212 3.05 -16.41 20.22
CA PRO A 212 2.12 -15.35 20.60
C PRO A 212 2.09 -14.20 19.59
N ALA A 213 0.96 -13.52 19.50
CA ALA A 213 0.87 -12.26 18.74
C ALA A 213 1.83 -11.21 19.32
N THR A 214 2.45 -10.44 18.44
CA THR A 214 3.32 -9.33 18.84
C THR A 214 2.50 -8.24 19.51
N ASP A 215 2.97 -7.72 20.65
CA ASP A 215 2.33 -6.58 21.30
C ASP A 215 2.61 -5.30 20.51
N ALA A 216 1.55 -4.65 20.03
CA ALA A 216 1.64 -3.43 19.23
C ALA A 216 2.21 -2.21 19.96
N TYR A 217 2.27 -2.27 21.29
CA TYR A 217 2.63 -1.16 22.17
C TYR A 217 3.91 -1.42 22.98
N ALA A 218 4.42 -2.65 22.95
CA ALA A 218 5.68 -2.99 23.58
C ALA A 218 6.87 -2.53 22.74
N GLU A 219 8.02 -2.37 23.37
CA GLU A 219 9.29 -2.25 22.67
C GLU A 219 9.57 -3.53 21.86
N ARG A 220 10.22 -3.37 20.71
CA ARG A 220 10.54 -4.46 19.81
C ARG A 220 11.47 -5.46 20.51
N ASP A 221 11.02 -6.70 20.61
CA ASP A 221 11.79 -7.83 21.15
C ASP A 221 12.12 -8.80 20.01
N GLU A 222 13.37 -8.79 19.56
CA GLU A 222 13.84 -9.66 18.47
C GLU A 222 13.70 -11.16 18.81
N SER A 223 13.78 -11.54 20.10
CA SER A 223 13.66 -12.92 20.52
C SER A 223 12.21 -13.47 20.45
N ALA A 224 11.24 -12.57 20.51
CA ALA A 224 9.82 -12.90 20.44
C ALA A 224 9.31 -13.03 18.99
N ARG A 225 10.09 -12.57 18.01
CA ARG A 225 9.67 -12.60 16.60
C ARG A 225 9.51 -14.03 16.09
N VAL A 226 8.57 -14.18 15.17
CA VAL A 226 8.31 -15.46 14.49
C VAL A 226 9.41 -15.76 13.48
N ARG A 227 9.94 -16.97 13.50
CA ARG A 227 10.96 -17.43 12.57
C ARG A 227 10.32 -17.99 11.29
N ILE A 228 11.02 -17.76 10.20
CA ILE A 228 10.73 -18.29 8.88
C ILE A 228 11.92 -19.16 8.50
N SER A 229 11.70 -20.44 8.32
CA SER A 229 12.77 -21.41 7.98
C SER A 229 12.54 -22.00 6.59
N LYS A 230 13.60 -22.13 5.80
CA LYS A 230 13.56 -22.77 4.48
C LYS A 230 13.62 -24.28 4.66
N ILE A 231 12.73 -25.00 3.96
CA ILE A 231 12.66 -26.47 4.03
C ILE A 231 13.61 -27.11 3.00
N SER A 232 13.71 -26.52 1.83
CA SER A 232 14.55 -27.01 0.72
C SER A 232 14.97 -25.86 -0.21
#